data_f1523b4d67776e7e5aec16fc69179823
#
_entry.id   f1523b4d67776e7e5aec16fc69179823
#
_cell.length_a   1.000
_cell.length_b   1.000
_cell.length_c   1.000
_cell.angle_alpha   90.00
_cell.angle_beta   90.00
_cell.angle_gamma   90.00
#
_symmetry.space_group_name_H-M   'P 1'
#
loop_
_entity.id
_entity.type
_entity.pdbx_description
1 polymer ?
#
loop_
_entity_poly.entity_id
_entity_poly.type
_entity_poly.pdbx_seq_one_letter_code
_entity_poly.pdbx_strand_id
1 'polypeptide(L)'
;MFPDFPARRSLTLAALATAALLASCAKPPPPLPPPPPPSISLSSKLIDQASAYRAYVGRASTISPAFANGQQVSDAVRVGAAYQPDQLLRGAIAYGAVAALQDPAFVAGVRAYVGDATQRQTIAYQIMRDPTYAVGISGSASAAGLVIAALGDNGRKVLDQGRQIKQAAYDIQHSAWSKGEVAGRDARLLQAKQLSTTPGLGEVDDAVRLQQASVGAQPLGLTGAAVPPPYSPLVVRSLAIAALAALGYADDAHLDHAEPLMTDPASTTCLNMSKLNLYQCLAVAKPYYEDVFCLGQHVLEDTGACLMKGAGLVAPPDPIIEAAKARAAEAAATKLVETSTKRPRPRRTKR
;
A
#
# COMPACT_ATOMS: atom_id res chain seq x y z
N MET A 1 -13.64 -28.97 97.89
CA MET A 1 -15.02 -28.79 97.89
C MET A 1 -15.45 -28.54 96.44
N PHE A 2 -16.24 -29.40 95.93
CA PHE A 2 -16.61 -29.69 94.59
C PHE A 2 -17.44 -28.55 93.93
N PRO A 3 -17.72 -28.70 92.63
CA PRO A 3 -17.33 -28.16 91.39
C PRO A 3 -18.57 -27.62 90.64
N ASP A 4 -18.41 -26.98 89.52
CA ASP A 4 -19.48 -26.97 88.56
C ASP A 4 -18.96 -27.14 87.09
N PHE A 5 -19.63 -28.02 86.40
CA PHE A 5 -19.42 -28.55 85.09
C PHE A 5 -20.05 -27.71 83.96
N PRO A 6 -19.53 -27.69 82.79
CA PRO A 6 -19.98 -26.79 81.73
C PRO A 6 -21.01 -27.45 80.79
N ALA A 7 -22.20 -26.85 80.70
CA ALA A 7 -23.27 -27.23 79.76
C ALA A 7 -23.21 -26.37 78.42
N ARG A 8 -22.05 -25.83 78.05
CA ARG A 8 -21.99 -24.90 76.90
C ARG A 8 -21.35 -25.46 75.60
N ARG A 9 -20.84 -26.69 75.56
CA ARG A 9 -20.17 -27.22 74.36
C ARG A 9 -21.03 -27.97 73.35
N SER A 10 -22.22 -28.36 73.73
CA SER A 10 -23.14 -29.15 72.87
C SER A 10 -24.01 -28.32 71.94
N LEU A 11 -24.26 -27.05 72.22
CA LEU A 11 -25.11 -26.18 71.40
C LEU A 11 -24.39 -25.57 70.21
N THR A 12 -23.04 -25.42 70.27
CA THR A 12 -22.26 -24.84 69.19
C THR A 12 -22.01 -25.83 68.03
N LEU A 13 -21.96 -27.13 68.30
CA LEU A 13 -21.79 -28.16 67.27
C LEU A 13 -23.06 -28.40 66.45
N ALA A 14 -24.24 -28.25 67.04
CA ALA A 14 -25.50 -28.37 66.32
C ALA A 14 -25.81 -27.18 65.39
N ALA A 15 -25.35 -25.97 65.76
CA ALA A 15 -25.49 -24.77 64.90
C ALA A 15 -24.59 -24.79 63.68
N LEU A 16 -23.38 -25.35 63.77
CA LEU A 16 -22.47 -25.51 62.65
C LEU A 16 -22.89 -26.61 61.66
N ALA A 17 -23.52 -27.66 62.09
CA ALA A 17 -24.05 -28.73 61.25
C ALA A 17 -25.28 -28.27 60.43
N THR A 18 -26.15 -27.42 60.99
CA THR A 18 -27.32 -26.86 60.29
C THR A 18 -26.93 -25.79 59.25
N ALA A 19 -25.89 -25.00 59.48
CA ALA A 19 -25.37 -24.04 58.49
C ALA A 19 -24.72 -24.73 57.29
N ALA A 20 -24.05 -25.86 57.45
CA ALA A 20 -23.46 -26.64 56.37
C ALA A 20 -24.50 -27.31 55.45
N LEU A 21 -25.68 -27.72 56.03
CA LEU A 21 -26.77 -28.30 55.23
C LEU A 21 -27.54 -27.27 54.40
N LEU A 22 -27.60 -26.01 54.79
CA LEU A 22 -28.22 -24.94 54.03
C LEU A 22 -27.33 -24.44 52.86
N ALA A 23 -26.02 -24.57 52.94
CA ALA A 23 -25.09 -24.20 51.87
C ALA A 23 -25.07 -25.21 50.70
N SER A 24 -25.56 -26.45 50.91
CA SER A 24 -25.52 -27.50 49.88
C SER A 24 -26.69 -27.43 48.85
N CYS A 25 -27.67 -26.55 49.06
CA CYS A 25 -28.80 -26.35 48.15
C CYS A 25 -28.68 -25.09 47.26
N ALA A 26 -27.58 -24.34 47.35
CA ALA A 26 -27.36 -23.22 46.44
C ALA A 26 -27.04 -23.77 45.06
N LYS A 27 -27.92 -23.53 44.08
CA LYS A 27 -27.63 -23.79 42.67
C LYS A 27 -26.31 -23.08 42.33
N PRO A 28 -25.36 -23.76 41.66
CA PRO A 28 -24.15 -23.06 41.20
C PRO A 28 -24.57 -21.83 40.38
N PRO A 29 -23.88 -20.71 40.53
CA PRO A 29 -24.17 -19.53 39.72
C PRO A 29 -24.13 -19.91 38.23
N PRO A 30 -25.01 -19.36 37.39
CA PRO A 30 -24.98 -19.63 35.97
C PRO A 30 -23.58 -19.31 35.43
N PRO A 31 -23.06 -20.10 34.48
CA PRO A 31 -21.76 -19.82 33.88
C PRO A 31 -21.77 -18.41 33.33
N LEU A 32 -20.68 -17.68 33.54
CA LEU A 32 -20.50 -16.34 32.98
C LEU A 32 -20.68 -16.40 31.45
N PRO A 33 -21.40 -15.45 30.85
CA PRO A 33 -21.51 -15.41 29.40
C PRO A 33 -20.12 -15.36 28.79
N PRO A 34 -19.89 -16.01 27.63
CA PRO A 34 -18.61 -15.96 26.96
C PRO A 34 -18.24 -14.49 26.68
N PRO A 35 -16.96 -14.12 26.78
CA PRO A 35 -16.52 -12.77 26.48
C PRO A 35 -16.95 -12.40 25.05
N PRO A 36 -17.32 -11.14 24.80
CA PRO A 36 -17.70 -10.70 23.47
C PRO A 36 -16.54 -10.93 22.48
N PRO A 37 -16.83 -11.23 21.21
CA PRO A 37 -15.82 -11.41 20.21
C PRO A 37 -15.00 -10.11 20.05
N PRO A 38 -13.66 -10.18 19.78
CA PRO A 38 -12.83 -9.00 19.62
C PRO A 38 -13.36 -8.11 18.49
N SER A 39 -13.24 -6.80 18.67
CA SER A 39 -13.55 -5.82 17.63
C SER A 39 -12.53 -5.90 16.49
N ILE A 40 -12.95 -5.52 15.29
CA ILE A 40 -12.03 -5.29 14.18
C ILE A 40 -11.21 -4.03 14.51
N SER A 41 -9.90 -4.12 14.44
CA SER A 41 -9.02 -2.97 14.69
C SER A 41 -7.70 -3.10 13.94
N LEU A 42 -7.28 -1.99 13.34
CA LEU A 42 -5.91 -1.79 12.87
C LEU A 42 -5.19 -0.84 13.83
N SER A 43 -3.90 -1.07 14.07
CA SER A 43 -3.10 -0.19 14.91
C SER A 43 -3.01 1.22 14.34
N SER A 44 -2.89 2.21 15.23
CA SER A 44 -2.70 3.61 14.85
C SER A 44 -1.52 3.79 13.92
N LYS A 45 -0.40 3.08 14.13
CA LYS A 45 0.78 3.10 13.27
C LYS A 45 0.51 2.60 11.85
N LEU A 46 -0.31 1.57 11.67
CA LEU A 46 -0.72 1.10 10.33
C LEU A 46 -1.57 2.15 9.61
N ILE A 47 -2.49 2.77 10.33
CA ILE A 47 -3.34 3.84 9.80
C ILE A 47 -2.50 5.06 9.40
N ASP A 48 -1.54 5.47 10.22
CA ASP A 48 -0.63 6.59 9.92
C ASP A 48 0.21 6.32 8.67
N GLN A 49 0.69 5.08 8.50
CA GLN A 49 1.42 4.69 7.29
C GLN A 49 0.53 4.70 6.05
N ALA A 50 -0.70 4.21 6.15
CA ALA A 50 -1.68 4.26 5.07
C ALA A 50 -2.01 5.72 4.69
N SER A 51 -2.18 6.61 5.68
CA SER A 51 -2.41 8.04 5.45
C SER A 51 -1.19 8.71 4.80
N ALA A 52 0.04 8.43 5.25
CA ALA A 52 1.27 8.95 4.65
C ALA A 52 1.43 8.52 3.18
N TYR A 53 1.10 7.26 2.85
CA TYR A 53 1.06 6.78 1.47
C TYR A 53 0.07 7.56 0.62
N ARG A 54 -1.15 7.73 1.09
CA ARG A 54 -2.20 8.45 0.37
C ARG A 54 -1.86 9.93 0.19
N ALA A 55 -1.29 10.55 1.23
CA ALA A 55 -0.82 11.94 1.17
C ALA A 55 0.26 12.13 0.10
N TYR A 56 1.22 11.19 0.00
CA TYR A 56 2.21 11.24 -1.09
C TYR A 56 1.55 11.09 -2.46
N VAL A 57 0.72 10.05 -2.66
CA VAL A 57 0.02 9.82 -3.94
C VAL A 57 -0.80 11.05 -4.34
N GLY A 58 -1.53 11.65 -3.39
CA GLY A 58 -2.31 12.88 -3.62
C GLY A 58 -1.43 14.02 -4.11
N ARG A 59 -0.36 14.35 -3.40
CA ARG A 59 0.58 15.42 -3.79
C ARG A 59 1.27 15.14 -5.12
N ALA A 60 1.75 13.92 -5.34
CA ALA A 60 2.46 13.52 -6.55
C ALA A 60 1.56 13.58 -7.80
N SER A 61 0.32 13.13 -7.68
CA SER A 61 -0.63 13.10 -8.81
C SER A 61 -1.24 14.47 -9.16
N THR A 62 -0.97 15.51 -8.38
CA THR A 62 -1.48 16.87 -8.61
C THR A 62 -0.38 17.88 -8.96
N ILE A 63 0.86 17.44 -9.18
CA ILE A 63 1.94 18.32 -9.65
C ILE A 63 1.55 18.86 -11.02
N SER A 64 1.49 20.20 -11.17
CA SER A 64 1.10 20.82 -12.43
C SER A 64 2.15 20.58 -13.53
N PRO A 65 1.76 20.20 -14.76
CA PRO A 65 2.66 20.15 -15.91
C PRO A 65 2.94 21.54 -16.53
N ALA A 66 2.25 22.59 -16.07
CA ALA A 66 2.42 23.95 -16.57
C ALA A 66 3.54 24.68 -15.82
N PHE A 67 4.75 24.59 -16.34
CA PHE A 67 5.93 25.26 -15.76
C PHE A 67 6.18 26.59 -16.48
N ALA A 68 6.29 27.67 -15.73
CA ALA A 68 6.58 29.02 -16.23
C ALA A 68 8.02 29.51 -15.88
N ASN A 69 8.66 28.89 -14.89
CA ASN A 69 10.00 29.29 -14.41
C ASN A 69 10.70 28.16 -13.63
N GLY A 70 12.00 28.36 -13.35
CA GLY A 70 12.82 27.38 -12.65
C GLY A 70 12.43 27.15 -11.18
N GLN A 71 11.78 28.12 -10.51
CA GLN A 71 11.31 27.93 -9.13
C GLN A 71 10.21 26.88 -9.07
N GLN A 72 9.24 26.94 -9.99
CA GLN A 72 8.17 25.93 -10.07
C GLN A 72 8.72 24.54 -10.34
N VAL A 73 9.78 24.42 -11.18
CA VAL A 73 10.45 23.14 -11.41
C VAL A 73 11.10 22.62 -10.13
N SER A 74 11.81 23.47 -9.41
CA SER A 74 12.47 23.10 -8.14
C SER A 74 11.45 22.68 -7.08
N ASP A 75 10.33 23.37 -6.98
CA ASP A 75 9.23 23.04 -6.05
C ASP A 75 8.59 21.68 -6.41
N ALA A 76 8.35 21.44 -7.68
CA ALA A 76 7.80 20.18 -8.17
C ALA A 76 8.74 18.99 -7.93
N VAL A 77 10.05 19.16 -8.16
CA VAL A 77 11.06 18.13 -7.84
C VAL A 77 11.07 17.82 -6.34
N ARG A 78 10.95 18.84 -5.47
CA ARG A 78 10.84 18.63 -4.02
C ARG A 78 9.60 17.81 -3.64
N VAL A 79 8.44 18.16 -4.19
CA VAL A 79 7.19 17.43 -3.95
C VAL A 79 7.31 15.97 -4.41
N GLY A 80 7.78 15.74 -5.61
CA GLY A 80 7.94 14.39 -6.17
C GLY A 80 8.97 13.56 -5.42
N ALA A 81 10.11 14.15 -5.02
CA ALA A 81 11.16 13.45 -4.29
C ALA A 81 10.79 13.13 -2.83
N ALA A 82 9.73 13.72 -2.26
CA ALA A 82 9.41 13.64 -0.84
C ALA A 82 8.69 12.33 -0.45
N TYR A 83 9.33 11.20 -0.67
CA TYR A 83 8.92 9.91 -0.12
C TYR A 83 10.14 9.02 0.19
N GLN A 84 10.05 8.25 1.25
CA GLN A 84 10.97 7.18 1.58
C GLN A 84 10.43 5.86 0.99
N PRO A 85 11.21 5.10 0.20
CA PRO A 85 10.73 3.89 -0.49
C PRO A 85 10.09 2.86 0.44
N ASP A 86 10.75 2.53 1.57
CA ASP A 86 10.22 1.56 2.53
C ASP A 86 8.92 2.02 3.19
N GLN A 87 8.82 3.31 3.53
CA GLN A 87 7.59 3.86 4.09
C GLN A 87 6.46 3.87 3.07
N LEU A 88 6.74 4.21 1.81
CA LEU A 88 5.74 4.20 0.75
C LEU A 88 5.19 2.79 0.53
N LEU A 89 6.06 1.77 0.53
CA LEU A 89 5.65 0.37 0.44
C LEU A 89 4.81 -0.05 1.63
N ARG A 90 5.27 0.21 2.86
CA ARG A 90 4.53 -0.10 4.09
C ARG A 90 3.16 0.56 4.08
N GLY A 91 3.10 1.82 3.67
CA GLY A 91 1.85 2.55 3.54
C GLY A 91 0.91 1.96 2.49
N ALA A 92 1.43 1.49 1.35
CA ALA A 92 0.64 0.80 0.33
C ALA A 92 0.04 -0.52 0.86
N ILE A 93 0.83 -1.32 1.59
CA ILE A 93 0.35 -2.56 2.22
C ILE A 93 -0.73 -2.25 3.27
N ALA A 94 -0.50 -1.26 4.13
CA ALA A 94 -1.47 -0.84 5.16
C ALA A 94 -2.77 -0.31 4.54
N TYR A 95 -2.68 0.53 3.51
CA TYR A 95 -3.86 1.01 2.79
C TYR A 95 -4.60 -0.14 2.09
N GLY A 96 -3.88 -1.10 1.52
CA GLY A 96 -4.45 -2.32 0.97
C GLY A 96 -5.21 -3.14 2.03
N ALA A 97 -4.70 -3.20 3.27
CA ALA A 97 -5.41 -3.86 4.37
C ALA A 97 -6.72 -3.13 4.73
N VAL A 98 -6.72 -1.79 4.77
CA VAL A 98 -7.96 -1.01 4.95
C VAL A 98 -8.94 -1.27 3.80
N ALA A 99 -8.45 -1.35 2.55
CA ALA A 99 -9.28 -1.66 1.38
C ALA A 99 -9.89 -3.07 1.47
N ALA A 100 -9.12 -4.07 1.90
CA ALA A 100 -9.62 -5.44 2.09
C ALA A 100 -10.70 -5.53 3.16
N LEU A 101 -10.60 -4.75 4.23
CA LEU A 101 -11.61 -4.67 5.29
C LEU A 101 -12.93 -4.01 4.85
N GLN A 102 -12.95 -3.39 3.65
CA GLN A 102 -14.20 -2.89 3.05
C GLN A 102 -15.05 -4.00 2.42
N ASP A 103 -14.50 -5.22 2.27
CA ASP A 103 -15.25 -6.36 1.71
C ASP A 103 -15.99 -7.13 2.81
N PRO A 104 -17.34 -7.07 2.85
CA PRO A 104 -18.09 -7.72 3.91
C PRO A 104 -18.03 -9.24 3.82
N ALA A 105 -17.86 -9.82 2.64
CA ALA A 105 -17.77 -11.27 2.46
C ALA A 105 -16.46 -11.81 3.03
N PHE A 106 -15.35 -11.11 2.81
CA PHE A 106 -14.05 -11.44 3.38
C PHE A 106 -14.07 -11.29 4.92
N VAL A 107 -14.56 -10.16 5.42
CA VAL A 107 -14.67 -9.93 6.86
C VAL A 107 -15.52 -11.03 7.51
N ALA A 108 -16.66 -11.40 6.92
CA ALA A 108 -17.50 -12.49 7.42
C ALA A 108 -16.77 -13.85 7.38
N GLY A 109 -16.04 -14.12 6.30
CA GLY A 109 -15.23 -15.33 6.15
C GLY A 109 -14.16 -15.49 7.23
N VAL A 110 -13.47 -14.38 7.57
CA VAL A 110 -12.48 -14.35 8.66
C VAL A 110 -13.18 -14.48 10.03
N ARG A 111 -14.27 -13.78 10.23
CA ARG A 111 -14.97 -13.77 11.53
C ARG A 111 -15.71 -15.08 11.85
N ALA A 112 -15.85 -15.98 10.90
CA ALA A 112 -16.31 -17.34 11.15
C ALA A 112 -15.41 -18.11 12.16
N TYR A 113 -14.14 -17.71 12.29
CA TYR A 113 -13.18 -18.30 13.22
C TYR A 113 -13.14 -17.64 14.61
N VAL A 114 -13.89 -16.55 14.81
CA VAL A 114 -13.75 -15.72 16.03
C VAL A 114 -14.45 -16.33 17.25
N GLY A 115 -15.47 -17.18 17.06
CA GLY A 115 -16.27 -17.79 18.13
C GLY A 115 -15.51 -18.72 19.06
N ASP A 116 -14.45 -19.37 18.57
CA ASP A 116 -13.55 -20.24 19.34
C ASP A 116 -12.19 -19.58 19.50
N ALA A 117 -11.77 -19.34 20.74
CA ALA A 117 -10.52 -18.66 21.05
C ALA A 117 -9.28 -19.43 20.56
N THR A 118 -9.30 -20.78 20.66
CA THR A 118 -8.20 -21.64 20.22
C THR A 118 -8.09 -21.65 18.70
N GLN A 119 -9.22 -21.78 18.02
CA GLN A 119 -9.27 -21.73 16.55
C GLN A 119 -8.80 -20.37 16.04
N ARG A 120 -9.29 -19.28 16.64
CA ARG A 120 -8.89 -17.91 16.32
C ARG A 120 -7.37 -17.71 16.43
N GLN A 121 -6.76 -18.13 17.54
CA GLN A 121 -5.31 -18.05 17.75
C GLN A 121 -4.56 -18.90 16.73
N THR A 122 -5.04 -20.10 16.44
CA THR A 122 -4.41 -20.99 15.45
C THR A 122 -4.42 -20.36 14.05
N ILE A 123 -5.54 -19.79 13.62
CA ILE A 123 -5.65 -19.12 12.31
C ILE A 123 -4.75 -17.89 12.25
N ALA A 124 -4.73 -17.06 13.29
CA ALA A 124 -3.83 -15.90 13.36
C ALA A 124 -2.36 -16.33 13.25
N TYR A 125 -1.94 -17.37 13.97
CA TYR A 125 -0.60 -17.92 13.87
C TYR A 125 -0.25 -18.44 12.47
N GLN A 126 -1.19 -19.13 11.78
CA GLN A 126 -0.98 -19.59 10.41
C GLN A 126 -0.78 -18.41 9.44
N ILE A 127 -1.57 -17.36 9.58
CA ILE A 127 -1.44 -16.14 8.75
C ILE A 127 -0.11 -15.43 9.00
N MET A 128 0.33 -15.32 10.25
CA MET A 128 1.62 -14.72 10.59
C MET A 128 2.79 -15.53 10.02
N ARG A 129 2.69 -16.86 10.06
CA ARG A 129 3.72 -17.75 9.54
C ARG A 129 3.76 -17.81 8.02
N ASP A 130 2.59 -17.83 7.39
CA ASP A 130 2.43 -17.85 5.94
C ASP A 130 1.25 -16.93 5.54
N PRO A 131 1.54 -15.71 5.06
CA PRO A 131 0.52 -14.77 4.63
C PRO A 131 -0.43 -15.30 3.55
N THR A 132 0.02 -16.30 2.75
CA THR A 132 -0.82 -16.90 1.69
C THR A 132 -2.02 -17.64 2.25
N TYR A 133 -2.02 -17.98 3.54
CA TYR A 133 -3.17 -18.57 4.22
C TYR A 133 -4.43 -17.68 4.10
N ALA A 134 -4.27 -16.37 4.13
CA ALA A 134 -5.38 -15.42 3.96
C ALA A 134 -6.05 -15.51 2.58
N VAL A 135 -5.34 -15.97 1.56
CA VAL A 135 -5.88 -16.18 0.20
C VAL A 135 -6.93 -17.29 0.15
N GLY A 136 -6.81 -18.29 1.02
CA GLY A 136 -7.78 -19.41 1.12
C GLY A 136 -9.05 -19.08 1.90
N ILE A 137 -9.14 -17.91 2.55
CA ILE A 137 -10.32 -17.52 3.33
C ILE A 137 -11.45 -17.11 2.39
N SER A 138 -12.69 -17.48 2.74
CA SER A 138 -13.89 -17.09 1.98
C SER A 138 -13.96 -15.57 1.82
N GLY A 139 -14.29 -15.09 0.61
CA GLY A 139 -14.35 -13.66 0.28
C GLY A 139 -12.99 -13.04 -0.10
N SER A 140 -11.89 -13.80 -0.04
CA SER A 140 -10.55 -13.27 -0.40
C SER A 140 -10.48 -12.74 -1.84
N ALA A 141 -11.20 -13.36 -2.79
CA ALA A 141 -11.19 -12.94 -4.19
C ALA A 141 -11.83 -11.56 -4.41
N SER A 142 -12.94 -11.26 -3.72
CA SER A 142 -13.57 -9.94 -3.78
C SER A 142 -12.75 -8.89 -3.04
N ALA A 143 -12.23 -9.21 -1.87
CA ALA A 143 -11.32 -8.32 -1.12
C ALA A 143 -10.04 -8.03 -1.91
N ALA A 144 -9.42 -9.03 -2.56
CA ALA A 144 -8.27 -8.84 -3.44
C ALA A 144 -8.61 -7.88 -4.61
N GLY A 145 -9.81 -8.01 -5.18
CA GLY A 145 -10.29 -7.10 -6.21
C GLY A 145 -10.33 -5.65 -5.76
N LEU A 146 -10.81 -5.38 -4.54
CA LEU A 146 -10.79 -4.03 -3.95
C LEU A 146 -9.36 -3.51 -3.73
N VAL A 147 -8.46 -4.36 -3.19
CA VAL A 147 -7.05 -4.00 -2.97
C VAL A 147 -6.36 -3.66 -4.30
N ILE A 148 -6.51 -4.53 -5.31
CA ILE A 148 -5.89 -4.35 -6.63
C ILE A 148 -6.42 -3.08 -7.30
N ALA A 149 -7.73 -2.84 -7.26
CA ALA A 149 -8.32 -1.62 -7.82
C ALA A 149 -7.80 -0.37 -7.11
N ALA A 150 -7.85 -0.33 -5.77
CA ALA A 150 -7.45 0.85 -4.99
C ALA A 150 -5.96 1.21 -5.17
N LEU A 151 -5.08 0.21 -5.12
CA LEU A 151 -3.64 0.42 -5.31
C LEU A 151 -3.29 0.69 -6.77
N GLY A 152 -3.95 -0.01 -7.70
CA GLY A 152 -3.78 0.17 -9.14
C GLY A 152 -4.19 1.56 -9.59
N ASP A 153 -5.31 2.10 -9.11
CA ASP A 153 -5.75 3.46 -9.40
C ASP A 153 -4.78 4.51 -8.87
N ASN A 154 -4.25 4.30 -7.67
CA ASN A 154 -3.23 5.18 -7.10
C ASN A 154 -1.93 5.14 -7.92
N GLY A 155 -1.46 3.95 -8.30
CA GLY A 155 -0.29 3.80 -9.16
C GLY A 155 -0.50 4.44 -10.54
N ARG A 156 -1.67 4.24 -11.14
CA ARG A 156 -2.04 4.84 -12.43
C ARG A 156 -2.05 6.37 -12.38
N LYS A 157 -2.65 6.98 -11.35
CA LYS A 157 -2.66 8.44 -11.18
C LYS A 157 -1.25 9.03 -11.18
N VAL A 158 -0.33 8.42 -10.43
CA VAL A 158 1.06 8.88 -10.35
C VAL A 158 1.78 8.66 -11.68
N LEU A 159 1.58 7.52 -12.34
CA LEU A 159 2.15 7.18 -13.64
C LEU A 159 1.68 8.15 -14.74
N ASP A 160 0.38 8.40 -14.83
CA ASP A 160 -0.20 9.27 -15.85
C ASP A 160 0.25 10.72 -15.63
N GLN A 161 0.37 11.17 -14.37
CA GLN A 161 0.96 12.46 -14.05
C GLN A 161 2.44 12.55 -14.46
N GLY A 162 3.20 11.47 -14.23
CA GLY A 162 4.59 11.36 -14.70
C GLY A 162 4.73 11.56 -16.21
N ARG A 163 3.84 10.95 -16.98
CA ARG A 163 3.80 11.10 -18.45
C ARG A 163 3.48 12.53 -18.89
N GLN A 164 2.52 13.17 -18.22
CA GLN A 164 2.18 14.57 -18.49
C GLN A 164 3.37 15.50 -18.19
N ILE A 165 4.06 15.30 -17.07
CA ILE A 165 5.25 16.06 -16.69
C ILE A 165 6.40 15.78 -17.69
N LYS A 166 6.61 14.53 -18.10
CA LYS A 166 7.60 14.19 -19.10
C LYS A 166 7.30 14.85 -20.45
N GLN A 167 6.05 14.88 -20.88
CA GLN A 167 5.65 15.63 -22.08
C GLN A 167 5.93 17.13 -21.92
N ALA A 168 5.60 17.70 -20.75
CA ALA A 168 5.89 19.12 -20.49
C ALA A 168 7.38 19.45 -20.62
N ALA A 169 8.30 18.53 -20.30
CA ALA A 169 9.74 18.74 -20.52
C ALA A 169 10.07 18.97 -21.99
N TYR A 170 9.44 18.20 -22.89
CA TYR A 170 9.61 18.39 -24.35
C TYR A 170 8.96 19.69 -24.84
N ASP A 171 7.82 20.06 -24.30
CA ASP A 171 7.10 21.27 -24.70
C ASP A 171 7.88 22.54 -24.34
N ILE A 172 8.46 22.58 -23.13
CA ILE A 172 9.20 23.76 -22.64
C ILE A 172 10.65 23.84 -23.09
N GLN A 173 11.22 22.78 -23.66
CA GLN A 173 12.67 22.76 -24.05
C GLN A 173 13.07 23.88 -25.02
N HIS A 174 12.11 24.49 -25.74
CA HIS A 174 12.33 25.60 -26.66
C HIS A 174 12.20 26.98 -26.00
N SER A 175 11.67 27.05 -24.78
CA SER A 175 11.50 28.29 -24.02
C SER A 175 12.86 28.82 -23.52
N ALA A 176 13.08 30.12 -23.57
CA ALA A 176 14.34 30.71 -23.18
C ALA A 176 14.70 30.44 -21.70
N TRP A 177 13.71 30.55 -20.81
CA TRP A 177 13.91 30.34 -19.37
C TRP A 177 14.30 28.89 -19.01
N SER A 178 13.76 27.91 -19.73
CA SER A 178 13.98 26.49 -19.45
C SER A 178 15.35 25.99 -19.87
N LYS A 179 16.01 26.70 -20.79
CA LYS A 179 17.39 26.43 -21.25
C LYS A 179 18.45 26.95 -20.28
N GLY A 180 18.06 27.80 -19.33
CA GLY A 180 18.94 28.30 -18.29
C GLY A 180 19.46 27.15 -17.43
N GLU A 181 20.70 27.25 -16.97
CA GLU A 181 21.29 26.29 -16.06
C GLU A 181 20.63 26.39 -14.69
N VAL A 182 20.32 25.24 -14.10
CA VAL A 182 19.71 25.15 -12.76
C VAL A 182 20.70 25.69 -11.73
N ALA A 183 20.30 26.75 -11.01
CA ALA A 183 21.12 27.30 -9.94
C ALA A 183 21.24 26.29 -8.78
N GLY A 184 22.48 26.12 -8.27
CA GLY A 184 22.72 25.25 -7.12
C GLY A 184 22.43 23.76 -7.39
N ARG A 185 22.86 23.23 -8.52
CA ARG A 185 22.66 21.82 -8.97
C ARG A 185 22.99 20.80 -7.87
N ASP A 186 24.14 20.96 -7.19
CA ASP A 186 24.57 20.04 -6.13
C ASP A 186 23.65 20.14 -4.90
N ALA A 187 23.24 21.35 -4.54
CA ALA A 187 22.28 21.56 -3.44
C ALA A 187 20.92 20.95 -3.75
N ARG A 188 20.43 21.07 -5.00
CA ARG A 188 19.19 20.41 -5.49
C ARG A 188 19.28 18.90 -5.37
N LEU A 189 20.40 18.29 -5.84
CA LEU A 189 20.59 16.83 -5.72
C LEU A 189 20.65 16.38 -4.27
N LEU A 190 21.38 17.12 -3.42
CA LEU A 190 21.44 16.84 -1.99
C LEU A 190 20.04 16.92 -1.34
N GLN A 191 19.27 17.95 -1.67
CA GLN A 191 17.90 18.12 -1.17
C GLN A 191 16.99 16.95 -1.60
N ALA A 192 17.07 16.52 -2.88
CA ALA A 192 16.29 15.38 -3.35
C ALA A 192 16.65 14.09 -2.59
N LYS A 193 17.94 13.87 -2.29
CA LYS A 193 18.41 12.74 -1.46
C LYS A 193 17.88 12.83 -0.02
N GLN A 194 17.94 14.01 0.61
CA GLN A 194 17.43 14.21 1.98
C GLN A 194 15.93 13.94 2.07
N LEU A 195 15.13 14.50 1.14
CA LEU A 195 13.69 14.28 1.09
C LEU A 195 13.34 12.80 0.88
N SER A 196 14.17 12.06 0.17
CA SER A 196 13.97 10.63 -0.07
C SER A 196 14.29 9.72 1.12
N THR A 197 14.95 10.26 2.14
CA THR A 197 15.25 9.54 3.39
C THR A 197 14.42 10.05 4.58
N THR A 198 13.72 11.16 4.40
CA THR A 198 12.85 11.73 5.43
C THR A 198 11.47 11.08 5.37
N PRO A 199 10.97 10.50 6.47
CA PRO A 199 9.62 9.96 6.52
C PRO A 199 8.58 11.05 6.23
N GLY A 200 7.64 10.76 5.34
CA GLY A 200 6.50 11.61 5.06
C GLY A 200 5.43 11.47 6.15
N LEU A 201 4.68 12.53 6.37
CA LEU A 201 3.54 12.53 7.27
C LEU A 201 2.24 12.35 6.48
N GLY A 202 1.29 11.65 7.10
CA GLY A 202 -0.09 11.57 6.65
C GLY A 202 -0.88 12.82 7.03
N GLU A 203 -2.07 12.94 6.48
CA GLU A 203 -3.03 13.97 6.87
C GLU A 203 -3.91 13.44 8.01
N VAL A 204 -4.12 14.24 9.05
CA VAL A 204 -4.89 13.83 10.24
C VAL A 204 -6.31 13.41 9.88
N ASP A 205 -6.99 14.20 9.06
CA ASP A 205 -8.37 13.91 8.65
C ASP A 205 -8.45 12.61 7.82
N ASP A 206 -7.44 12.33 6.99
CA ASP A 206 -7.38 11.08 6.24
C ASP A 206 -7.11 9.88 7.15
N ALA A 207 -6.26 10.03 8.17
CA ALA A 207 -6.02 9.00 9.17
C ALA A 207 -7.31 8.66 9.96
N VAL A 208 -8.08 9.66 10.38
CA VAL A 208 -9.38 9.47 11.02
C VAL A 208 -10.36 8.74 10.10
N ARG A 209 -10.42 9.15 8.83
CA ARG A 209 -11.27 8.50 7.82
C ARG A 209 -10.87 7.04 7.60
N LEU A 210 -9.58 6.75 7.49
CA LEU A 210 -9.06 5.38 7.33
C LEU A 210 -9.35 4.51 8.55
N GLN A 211 -9.22 5.08 9.76
CA GLN A 211 -9.59 4.38 11.00
C GLN A 211 -11.06 4.02 11.01
N GLN A 212 -11.94 4.96 10.68
CA GLN A 212 -13.40 4.69 10.60
C GLN A 212 -13.73 3.65 9.52
N ALA A 213 -13.04 3.70 8.38
CA ALA A 213 -13.21 2.72 7.32
C ALA A 213 -12.76 1.33 7.77
N SER A 214 -11.64 1.21 8.48
CA SER A 214 -11.10 -0.08 8.92
C SER A 214 -12.01 -0.87 9.84
N VAL A 215 -12.90 -0.19 10.57
CA VAL A 215 -13.89 -0.80 11.46
C VAL A 215 -15.31 -0.87 10.85
N GLY A 216 -15.43 -0.48 9.57
CA GLY A 216 -16.71 -0.49 8.86
C GLY A 216 -17.67 0.65 9.22
N ALA A 217 -17.23 1.65 9.99
CA ALA A 217 -18.08 2.78 10.41
C ALA A 217 -18.35 3.75 9.26
N GLN A 218 -17.38 3.97 8.36
CA GLN A 218 -17.51 4.82 7.19
C GLN A 218 -16.79 4.20 5.98
N PRO A 219 -17.52 3.77 4.94
CA PRO A 219 -16.92 3.15 3.78
C PRO A 219 -16.12 4.15 2.94
N LEU A 220 -15.04 3.65 2.30
CA LEU A 220 -14.21 4.45 1.39
C LEU A 220 -14.81 4.60 -0.02
N GLY A 221 -15.92 3.91 -0.32
CA GLY A 221 -16.54 3.92 -1.64
C GLY A 221 -15.70 3.20 -2.70
N LEU A 222 -14.87 2.24 -2.31
CA LEU A 222 -14.05 1.46 -3.24
C LEU A 222 -14.91 0.49 -4.03
N THR A 223 -14.55 0.29 -5.30
CA THR A 223 -15.15 -0.69 -6.19
C THR A 223 -14.07 -1.51 -6.86
N GLY A 224 -14.32 -2.79 -7.03
CA GLY A 224 -13.39 -3.72 -7.69
C GLY A 224 -14.10 -5.03 -8.01
N ALA A 225 -13.82 -5.60 -9.17
CA ALA A 225 -14.30 -6.93 -9.50
C ALA A 225 -13.51 -7.98 -8.73
N ALA A 226 -14.15 -9.08 -8.35
CA ALA A 226 -13.44 -10.22 -7.76
C ALA A 226 -12.36 -10.75 -8.72
N VAL A 227 -11.17 -10.98 -8.19
CA VAL A 227 -10.01 -11.48 -8.96
C VAL A 227 -9.58 -12.83 -8.36
N PRO A 228 -9.43 -13.88 -9.16
CA PRO A 228 -8.91 -15.16 -8.67
C PRO A 228 -7.39 -15.07 -8.40
N PRO A 229 -6.84 -15.90 -7.50
CA PRO A 229 -5.39 -16.00 -7.31
C PRO A 229 -4.70 -16.59 -8.56
N PRO A 230 -3.38 -16.41 -8.73
CA PRO A 230 -2.43 -15.92 -7.74
C PRO A 230 -2.37 -14.39 -7.65
N TYR A 231 -2.07 -13.87 -6.46
CA TYR A 231 -1.91 -12.44 -6.19
C TYR A 231 -0.44 -12.06 -6.03
N SER A 232 -0.13 -10.78 -6.22
CA SER A 232 1.18 -10.24 -5.89
C SER A 232 1.47 -10.33 -4.38
N PRO A 233 2.74 -10.38 -3.95
CA PRO A 233 3.07 -10.44 -2.53
C PRO A 233 2.49 -9.27 -1.73
N LEU A 234 2.41 -8.07 -2.30
CA LEU A 234 1.82 -6.91 -1.66
C LEU A 234 0.32 -7.12 -1.37
N VAL A 235 -0.45 -7.61 -2.34
CA VAL A 235 -1.88 -7.91 -2.17
C VAL A 235 -2.09 -9.02 -1.12
N VAL A 236 -1.28 -10.09 -1.18
CA VAL A 236 -1.32 -11.17 -0.17
C VAL A 236 -1.10 -10.63 1.24
N ARG A 237 -0.11 -9.76 1.43
CA ARG A 237 0.21 -9.16 2.74
C ARG A 237 -0.90 -8.23 3.22
N SER A 238 -1.50 -7.46 2.32
CA SER A 238 -2.67 -6.63 2.63
C SER A 238 -3.85 -7.47 3.14
N LEU A 239 -4.16 -8.59 2.45
CA LEU A 239 -5.19 -9.54 2.89
C LEU A 239 -4.85 -10.16 4.25
N ALA A 240 -3.60 -10.54 4.47
CA ALA A 240 -3.13 -11.13 5.73
C ALA A 240 -3.30 -10.17 6.91
N ILE A 241 -2.89 -8.90 6.76
CA ILE A 241 -3.06 -7.87 7.80
C ILE A 241 -4.55 -7.61 8.05
N ALA A 242 -5.38 -7.52 7.00
CA ALA A 242 -6.82 -7.36 7.14
C ALA A 242 -7.46 -8.55 7.88
N ALA A 243 -7.02 -9.78 7.60
CA ALA A 243 -7.49 -10.96 8.30
C ALA A 243 -7.07 -10.94 9.79
N LEU A 244 -5.81 -10.57 10.10
CA LEU A 244 -5.37 -10.39 11.48
C LEU A 244 -6.20 -9.32 12.21
N ALA A 245 -6.50 -8.19 11.55
CA ALA A 245 -7.35 -7.14 12.12
C ALA A 245 -8.78 -7.65 12.42
N ALA A 246 -9.36 -8.42 11.51
CA ALA A 246 -10.70 -9.00 11.69
C ALA A 246 -10.75 -10.11 12.76
N LEU A 247 -9.61 -10.76 13.06
CA LEU A 247 -9.42 -11.69 14.16
C LEU A 247 -9.11 -10.99 15.50
N GLY A 248 -8.82 -9.66 15.51
CA GLY A 248 -8.41 -8.91 16.70
C GLY A 248 -6.93 -9.06 17.05
N TYR A 249 -6.06 -9.23 16.05
CA TYR A 249 -4.61 -9.43 16.20
C TYR A 249 -3.78 -8.43 15.36
N ALA A 250 -4.30 -7.23 15.08
CA ALA A 250 -3.55 -6.17 14.38
C ALA A 250 -3.80 -4.77 14.97
N ASP A 251 -4.27 -4.68 16.20
CA ASP A 251 -4.40 -3.44 16.97
C ASP A 251 -3.04 -2.98 17.55
N ASP A 252 -3.03 -1.91 18.34
CA ASP A 252 -1.79 -1.37 18.91
C ASP A 252 -1.08 -2.33 19.87
N ALA A 253 -1.81 -3.26 20.50
CA ALA A 253 -1.22 -4.27 21.38
C ALA A 253 -0.57 -5.44 20.61
N HIS A 254 -0.91 -5.61 19.33
CA HIS A 254 -0.47 -6.71 18.47
C HIS A 254 0.23 -6.22 17.21
N LEU A 255 0.84 -5.03 17.25
CA LEU A 255 1.55 -4.46 16.09
C LEU A 255 2.70 -5.34 15.59
N ASP A 256 3.38 -6.04 16.49
CA ASP A 256 4.44 -7.01 16.23
C ASP A 256 4.00 -8.18 15.32
N HIS A 257 2.72 -8.50 15.27
CA HIS A 257 2.17 -9.49 14.35
C HIS A 257 2.08 -8.97 12.91
N ALA A 258 1.82 -7.68 12.73
CA ALA A 258 1.66 -7.06 11.41
C ALA A 258 3.00 -6.57 10.82
N GLU A 259 3.95 -6.11 11.63
CA GLU A 259 5.22 -5.53 11.16
C GLU A 259 6.02 -6.44 10.20
N PRO A 260 6.18 -7.76 10.44
CA PRO A 260 6.90 -8.65 9.52
C PRO A 260 6.21 -8.76 8.15
N LEU A 261 4.89 -8.50 8.09
CA LEU A 261 4.11 -8.53 6.86
C LEU A 261 4.25 -7.25 6.01
N MET A 262 4.85 -6.19 6.57
CA MET A 262 4.97 -4.88 5.92
C MET A 262 6.17 -4.76 4.98
N THR A 263 6.68 -5.86 4.45
CA THR A 263 7.86 -5.88 3.58
C THR A 263 7.60 -6.67 2.31
N ASP A 264 8.08 -6.19 1.16
CA ASP A 264 8.12 -6.92 -0.11
C ASP A 264 9.41 -6.54 -0.85
N PRO A 265 10.43 -7.42 -0.89
CA PRO A 265 11.74 -7.10 -1.48
C PRO A 265 11.68 -6.67 -2.94
N ALA A 266 10.75 -7.23 -3.73
CA ALA A 266 10.61 -6.87 -5.15
C ALA A 266 10.09 -5.45 -5.33
N SER A 267 9.06 -5.06 -4.57
CA SER A 267 8.53 -3.70 -4.57
C SER A 267 9.52 -2.69 -3.97
N THR A 268 10.21 -3.05 -2.87
CA THR A 268 11.29 -2.23 -2.30
C THR A 268 12.38 -1.95 -3.34
N THR A 269 12.86 -2.98 -4.05
CA THR A 269 13.87 -2.82 -5.09
C THR A 269 13.38 -1.90 -6.21
N CYS A 270 12.13 -2.07 -6.67
CA CYS A 270 11.53 -1.22 -7.70
C CYS A 270 11.54 0.27 -7.29
N LEU A 271 11.05 0.58 -6.09
CA LEU A 271 10.98 1.95 -5.57
C LEU A 271 12.37 2.56 -5.32
N ASN A 272 13.33 1.76 -4.83
CA ASN A 272 14.72 2.21 -4.66
C ASN A 272 15.38 2.52 -6.01
N MET A 273 15.11 1.72 -7.06
CA MET A 273 15.61 1.98 -8.41
C MET A 273 15.04 3.27 -9.00
N SER A 274 13.74 3.55 -8.79
CA SER A 274 13.14 4.85 -9.15
C SER A 274 13.93 6.03 -8.53
N LYS A 275 14.27 5.95 -7.23
CA LYS A 275 15.09 6.97 -6.56
C LYS A 275 16.51 7.06 -7.11
N LEU A 276 17.16 5.94 -7.33
CA LEU A 276 18.51 5.92 -7.88
C LEU A 276 18.54 6.57 -9.28
N ASN A 277 17.60 6.23 -10.14
CA ASN A 277 17.45 6.82 -11.46
C ASN A 277 17.23 8.34 -11.38
N LEU A 278 16.38 8.81 -10.43
CA LEU A 278 16.24 10.25 -10.18
C LEU A 278 17.58 10.90 -9.84
N TYR A 279 18.36 10.33 -8.91
CA TYR A 279 19.63 10.93 -8.50
C TYR A 279 20.64 10.97 -9.65
N GLN A 280 20.72 9.92 -10.46
CA GLN A 280 21.58 9.88 -11.64
C GLN A 280 21.14 10.92 -12.67
N CYS A 281 19.84 11.02 -12.94
CA CYS A 281 19.29 12.02 -13.85
C CYS A 281 19.61 13.44 -13.38
N LEU A 282 19.29 13.78 -12.12
CA LEU A 282 19.57 15.10 -11.55
C LEU A 282 21.08 15.43 -11.49
N ALA A 283 21.95 14.45 -11.33
CA ALA A 283 23.40 14.68 -11.28
C ALA A 283 23.96 15.19 -12.61
N VAL A 284 23.40 14.74 -13.74
CA VAL A 284 23.85 15.13 -15.09
C VAL A 284 23.03 16.25 -15.69
N ALA A 285 21.78 16.41 -15.30
CA ALA A 285 20.88 17.45 -15.80
C ALA A 285 21.44 18.86 -15.53
N LYS A 286 21.44 19.71 -16.57
CA LYS A 286 21.92 21.10 -16.50
C LYS A 286 20.79 22.12 -16.66
N PRO A 287 20.02 22.14 -17.76
CA PRO A 287 18.91 23.05 -17.92
C PRO A 287 17.65 22.60 -17.17
N TYR A 288 16.76 23.54 -16.90
CA TYR A 288 15.53 23.27 -16.15
C TYR A 288 14.61 22.22 -16.82
N TYR A 289 14.53 22.17 -18.15
CA TYR A 289 13.70 21.17 -18.83
C TYR A 289 14.18 19.73 -18.60
N GLU A 290 15.47 19.50 -18.36
CA GLU A 290 15.99 18.19 -17.98
C GLU A 290 15.55 17.78 -16.57
N ASP A 291 15.45 18.73 -15.62
CA ASP A 291 14.90 18.47 -14.30
C ASP A 291 13.42 18.09 -14.37
N VAL A 292 12.65 18.73 -15.25
CA VAL A 292 11.26 18.37 -15.51
C VAL A 292 11.16 16.95 -16.06
N PHE A 293 12.08 16.59 -16.99
CA PHE A 293 12.16 15.22 -17.49
C PHE A 293 12.51 14.21 -16.38
N CYS A 294 13.52 14.50 -15.54
CA CYS A 294 13.91 13.65 -14.41
C CYS A 294 12.74 13.43 -13.44
N LEU A 295 11.97 14.48 -13.13
CA LEU A 295 10.77 14.42 -12.31
C LEU A 295 9.70 13.52 -12.95
N GLY A 296 9.37 13.77 -14.20
CA GLY A 296 8.31 13.02 -14.91
C GLY A 296 8.65 11.55 -15.05
N GLN A 297 9.83 11.25 -15.57
CA GLN A 297 10.26 9.89 -15.87
C GLN A 297 10.54 9.08 -14.59
N HIS A 298 11.45 9.57 -13.72
CA HIS A 298 11.99 8.72 -12.66
C HIS A 298 11.25 8.82 -11.34
N VAL A 299 10.69 9.99 -10.99
CA VAL A 299 9.95 10.14 -9.74
C VAL A 299 8.51 9.68 -9.87
N LEU A 300 7.85 10.05 -10.96
CA LEU A 300 6.41 9.83 -11.09
C LEU A 300 6.10 8.58 -11.92
N GLU A 301 6.59 8.49 -13.17
CA GLU A 301 6.27 7.36 -14.04
C GLU A 301 6.84 6.05 -13.50
N ASP A 302 8.13 6.00 -13.13
CA ASP A 302 8.76 4.79 -12.57
C ASP A 302 8.10 4.39 -11.24
N THR A 303 7.81 5.36 -10.34
CA THR A 303 7.14 5.08 -9.07
C THR A 303 5.71 4.59 -9.27
N GLY A 304 4.95 5.23 -10.16
CA GLY A 304 3.59 4.80 -10.50
C GLY A 304 3.57 3.37 -11.07
N ALA A 305 4.52 3.05 -11.95
CA ALA A 305 4.69 1.70 -12.49
C ALA A 305 5.05 0.68 -11.39
N CYS A 306 5.91 1.04 -10.41
CA CYS A 306 6.22 0.19 -9.27
C CYS A 306 4.98 -0.08 -8.40
N LEU A 307 4.14 0.93 -8.15
CA LEU A 307 2.89 0.78 -7.39
C LEU A 307 1.89 -0.12 -8.13
N MET A 308 1.73 0.07 -9.45
CA MET A 308 0.88 -0.80 -10.26
C MET A 308 1.37 -2.25 -10.25
N LYS A 309 2.69 -2.47 -10.41
CA LYS A 309 3.31 -3.79 -10.34
C LYS A 309 3.10 -4.43 -8.97
N GLY A 310 3.24 -3.66 -7.89
CA GLY A 310 2.93 -4.08 -6.53
C GLY A 310 1.48 -4.53 -6.36
N ALA A 311 0.53 -3.88 -7.02
CA ALA A 311 -0.87 -4.29 -7.10
C ALA A 311 -1.12 -5.52 -8.01
N GLY A 312 -0.09 -6.05 -8.68
CA GLY A 312 -0.23 -7.17 -9.62
C GLY A 312 -0.68 -6.74 -11.03
N LEU A 313 -0.58 -5.45 -11.35
CA LEU A 313 -0.96 -4.88 -12.63
C LEU A 313 0.25 -4.55 -13.49
N VAL A 314 0.07 -4.61 -14.81
CA VAL A 314 1.08 -4.16 -15.78
C VAL A 314 0.80 -2.69 -16.10
N ALA A 315 1.85 -1.86 -16.01
CA ALA A 315 1.76 -0.48 -16.48
C ALA A 315 1.50 -0.46 -17.99
N PRO A 316 0.54 0.34 -18.49
CA PRO A 316 0.29 0.46 -19.92
C PRO A 316 1.55 1.02 -20.61
N PRO A 317 1.81 0.66 -21.88
CA PRO A 317 2.94 1.20 -22.62
C PRO A 317 2.86 2.73 -22.72
N ASP A 318 4.02 3.38 -22.78
CA ASP A 318 4.09 4.84 -22.94
C ASP A 318 3.66 5.24 -24.36
N PRO A 319 2.59 6.05 -24.51
CA PRO A 319 2.07 6.44 -25.82
C PRO A 319 3.09 7.22 -26.66
N ILE A 320 4.00 7.97 -26.04
CA ILE A 320 5.06 8.72 -26.74
C ILE A 320 6.08 7.73 -27.35
N ILE A 321 6.48 6.73 -26.58
CA ILE A 321 7.40 5.69 -27.05
C ILE A 321 6.76 4.85 -28.14
N GLU A 322 5.51 4.47 -27.98
CA GLU A 322 4.79 3.68 -28.99
C GLU A 322 4.60 4.47 -30.29
N ALA A 323 4.25 5.76 -30.21
CA ALA A 323 4.18 6.64 -31.38
C ALA A 323 5.54 6.79 -32.07
N ALA A 324 6.62 6.91 -31.31
CA ALA A 324 7.99 6.99 -31.85
C ALA A 324 8.39 5.67 -32.55
N LYS A 325 8.08 4.52 -31.97
CA LYS A 325 8.30 3.20 -32.58
C LYS A 325 7.51 3.04 -33.89
N ALA A 326 6.24 3.45 -33.90
CA ALA A 326 5.39 3.40 -35.09
C ALA A 326 5.97 4.25 -36.22
N ARG A 327 6.40 5.51 -35.95
CA ARG A 327 7.04 6.37 -36.93
C ARG A 327 8.36 5.79 -37.45
N ALA A 328 9.15 5.20 -36.57
CA ALA A 328 10.41 4.56 -36.95
C ALA A 328 10.16 3.33 -37.86
N ALA A 329 9.14 2.55 -37.57
CA ALA A 329 8.74 1.41 -38.41
C ALA A 329 8.25 1.84 -39.80
N GLU A 330 7.44 2.91 -39.87
CA GLU A 330 7.00 3.51 -41.14
C GLU A 330 8.19 4.00 -41.98
N ALA A 331 9.11 4.73 -41.35
CA ALA A 331 10.32 5.23 -42.02
C ALA A 331 11.22 4.10 -42.55
N ALA A 332 11.33 3.00 -41.77
CA ALA A 332 12.04 1.82 -42.21
C ALA A 332 11.38 1.12 -43.39
N ALA A 333 10.05 0.97 -43.35
CA ALA A 333 9.28 0.40 -44.45
C ALA A 333 9.41 1.22 -45.75
N THR A 334 9.33 2.55 -45.65
CA THR A 334 9.52 3.48 -46.79
C THR A 334 10.90 3.31 -47.42
N LYS A 335 11.97 3.24 -46.59
CA LYS A 335 13.33 3.02 -47.09
C LYS A 335 13.51 1.67 -47.80
N LEU A 336 12.87 0.62 -47.31
CA LEU A 336 12.88 -0.70 -47.98
C LEU A 336 12.20 -0.69 -49.33
N VAL A 337 11.08 0.04 -49.48
CA VAL A 337 10.39 0.21 -50.76
C VAL A 337 11.27 0.99 -51.75
N GLU A 338 11.87 2.11 -51.30
CA GLU A 338 12.80 2.90 -52.15
C GLU A 338 14.02 2.13 -52.61
N THR A 339 14.61 1.28 -51.75
CA THR A 339 15.78 0.44 -52.11
C THR A 339 15.36 -0.69 -53.06
N SER A 340 14.15 -1.23 -52.91
CA SER A 340 13.61 -2.26 -53.84
C SER A 340 13.31 -1.71 -55.21
N THR A 341 12.85 -0.45 -55.34
CA THR A 341 12.56 0.19 -56.63
C THR A 341 13.81 0.64 -57.37
N LYS A 342 14.94 0.86 -56.65
CA LYS A 342 16.24 1.25 -57.22
C LYS A 342 17.12 0.08 -57.66
N ARG A 343 16.67 -1.19 -57.57
CA ARG A 343 17.44 -2.34 -58.12
C ARG A 343 17.58 -2.20 -59.63
N PRO A 344 18.83 -2.23 -60.19
CA PRO A 344 19.04 -2.13 -61.64
C PRO A 344 18.36 -3.29 -62.35
N ARG A 345 17.59 -3.00 -63.43
CA ARG A 345 17.12 -4.01 -64.36
C ARG A 345 18.27 -4.83 -64.88
N PRO A 346 18.21 -6.20 -64.90
CA PRO A 346 19.27 -7.00 -65.44
C PRO A 346 19.49 -6.61 -66.92
N ARG A 347 20.74 -6.34 -67.24
CA ARG A 347 21.17 -6.09 -68.62
C ARG A 347 20.80 -7.28 -69.50
N ARG A 348 19.88 -7.08 -70.43
CA ARG A 348 19.54 -8.04 -71.48
C ARG A 348 20.79 -8.24 -72.33
N THR A 349 21.50 -9.32 -72.20
CA THR A 349 22.54 -9.74 -73.13
C THR A 349 21.90 -10.07 -74.45
N LYS A 350 22.20 -9.29 -75.48
CA LYS A 350 21.86 -9.62 -76.86
C LYS A 350 22.77 -10.81 -77.26
N ARG A 351 22.13 -11.89 -77.71
CA ARG A 351 22.77 -12.92 -78.56
C ARG A 351 22.81 -12.45 -80.01
#